data_c57a890aeb7e47472efd14d600eb4ad7
#
_entry.id   c57a890aeb7e47472efd14d600eb4ad7
#
_cell.length_a   1.000
_cell.length_b   1.000
_cell.length_c   1.000
_cell.angle_alpha   90.00
_cell.angle_beta   90.00
_cell.angle_gamma   90.00
#
_symmetry.space_group_name_H-M   'P 1'
#
loop_
_entity.id
_entity.type
_entity.pdbx_description
1 polymer ?
#
loop_
_entity_poly.entity_id
_entity_poly.type
_entity_poly.pdbx_seq_one_letter_code
_entity_poly.pdbx_strand_id
1 'polypeptide(L)'
;MSIPLKVETLAGGAVVEALEHEIQNMLNNIADPNTEAKKPREVRLVIKVKPNEHRNMADVLVQTSSKLVPAAPLETSILIDRAHTGEAVAAELWAGEVPGQNQLPGVEVSTGKNVTKFPGKEAVNA
;
A
#
# COMPACT_ATOMS: atom_id res chain seq x y z
N MET A 1 -5.77 -7.28 -47.92
CA MET A 1 -5.93 -5.96 -47.39
C MET A 1 -5.33 -5.90 -46.02
N SER A 2 -4.58 -4.89 -45.70
CA SER A 2 -3.98 -4.80 -44.40
C SER A 2 -4.67 -3.73 -43.57
N ILE A 3 -4.77 -4.00 -42.31
CA ILE A 3 -5.32 -3.07 -41.36
C ILE A 3 -4.16 -2.51 -40.55
N PRO A 4 -4.04 -1.19 -40.49
CA PRO A 4 -2.92 -0.63 -39.73
C PRO A 4 -2.98 -1.05 -38.26
N LEU A 5 -1.84 -1.30 -37.71
CA LEU A 5 -1.75 -1.64 -36.27
C LEU A 5 -1.88 -0.36 -35.48
N LYS A 6 -2.84 -0.31 -34.57
CA LYS A 6 -3.06 0.84 -33.71
C LYS A 6 -3.20 0.41 -32.29
N VAL A 7 -2.67 1.22 -31.40
CA VAL A 7 -2.77 0.92 -29.96
C VAL A 7 -4.23 0.86 -29.53
N GLU A 8 -5.05 1.75 -30.05
CA GLU A 8 -6.44 1.82 -29.60
C GLU A 8 -7.26 0.60 -29.98
N THR A 9 -6.86 -0.16 -31.01
CA THR A 9 -7.58 -1.37 -31.39
C THR A 9 -6.83 -2.64 -31.04
N LEU A 10 -5.61 -2.52 -30.53
CA LEU A 10 -4.80 -3.67 -30.21
C LEU A 10 -5.49 -4.51 -29.13
N ALA A 11 -5.51 -5.81 -29.32
CA ALA A 11 -6.19 -6.75 -28.42
C ALA A 11 -7.67 -6.41 -28.26
N GLY A 12 -8.30 -5.89 -29.33
CA GLY A 12 -9.72 -5.55 -29.25
C GLY A 12 -10.02 -4.37 -28.38
N GLY A 13 -9.05 -3.49 -28.17
CA GLY A 13 -9.22 -2.32 -27.32
C GLY A 13 -8.83 -2.54 -25.88
N ALA A 14 -8.44 -3.77 -25.52
CA ALA A 14 -8.13 -4.08 -24.14
C ALA A 14 -6.90 -3.32 -23.63
N VAL A 15 -5.97 -3.00 -24.54
CA VAL A 15 -4.77 -2.28 -24.14
C VAL A 15 -5.12 -0.87 -23.65
N VAL A 16 -5.99 -0.20 -24.38
CA VAL A 16 -6.41 1.15 -24.00
C VAL A 16 -7.20 1.10 -22.69
N GLU A 17 -8.06 0.10 -22.53
CA GLU A 17 -8.81 -0.05 -21.29
C GLU A 17 -7.90 -0.27 -20.10
N ALA A 18 -6.90 -1.12 -20.26
CA ALA A 18 -5.95 -1.38 -19.17
C ALA A 18 -5.18 -0.12 -18.81
N LEU A 19 -4.77 0.63 -19.82
CA LEU A 19 -4.03 1.86 -19.58
C LEU A 19 -4.91 2.90 -18.90
N GLU A 20 -6.15 3.02 -19.32
CA GLU A 20 -7.07 3.96 -18.69
C GLU A 20 -7.34 3.59 -17.24
N HIS A 21 -7.40 2.28 -16.96
CA HIS A 21 -7.57 1.82 -15.60
C HIS A 21 -6.39 2.24 -14.72
N GLU A 22 -5.17 2.10 -15.23
CA GLU A 22 -3.99 2.52 -14.48
C GLU A 22 -3.95 4.02 -14.28
N ILE A 23 -4.39 4.76 -15.29
CA ILE A 23 -4.45 6.22 -15.17
C ILE A 23 -5.47 6.62 -14.09
N GLN A 24 -6.61 5.93 -14.04
CA GLN A 24 -7.59 6.22 -13.01
C GLN A 24 -7.03 5.92 -11.62
N ASN A 25 -6.31 4.81 -11.48
CA ASN A 25 -5.65 4.49 -10.22
C ASN A 25 -4.65 5.58 -9.83
N MET A 26 -3.93 6.11 -10.81
CA MET A 26 -2.98 7.19 -10.56
C MET A 26 -3.70 8.45 -10.09
N LEU A 27 -4.82 8.78 -10.72
CA LEU A 27 -5.59 9.96 -10.32
C LEU A 27 -6.15 9.81 -8.91
N ASN A 28 -6.65 8.61 -8.60
CA ASN A 28 -7.14 8.35 -7.24
C ASN A 28 -6.03 8.49 -6.22
N ASN A 29 -4.82 8.05 -6.58
CA ASN A 29 -3.66 8.17 -5.70
C ASN A 29 -3.28 9.64 -5.49
N ILE A 30 -3.33 10.44 -6.55
CA ILE A 30 -3.03 11.86 -6.43
C ILE A 30 -4.04 12.55 -5.52
N ALA A 31 -5.29 12.15 -5.61
CA ALA A 31 -6.36 12.76 -4.82
C ALA A 31 -6.37 12.28 -3.37
N ASP A 32 -5.61 11.27 -3.04
CA ASP A 32 -5.60 10.69 -1.70
C ASP A 32 -4.84 11.61 -0.75
N PRO A 33 -5.50 12.19 0.24
CA PRO A 33 -4.83 13.13 1.15
C PRO A 33 -3.79 12.46 2.04
N ASN A 34 -3.76 11.14 2.10
CA ASN A 34 -2.77 10.43 2.90
C ASN A 34 -1.47 10.20 2.15
N THR A 35 -1.37 10.66 0.91
CA THR A 35 -0.14 10.54 0.13
C THR A 35 0.46 11.93 -0.05
N GLU A 36 1.76 11.93 -0.29
CA GLU A 36 2.47 13.18 -0.50
C GLU A 36 2.11 13.74 -1.88
N ALA A 37 1.60 14.97 -1.90
CA ALA A 37 0.96 15.52 -3.09
C ALA A 37 1.93 15.73 -4.23
N LYS A 38 3.14 16.18 -3.93
CA LYS A 38 4.05 16.62 -4.98
C LYS A 38 4.91 15.52 -5.56
N LYS A 39 4.84 14.31 -5.01
CA LYS A 39 5.64 13.23 -5.55
C LYS A 39 5.07 12.78 -6.88
N PRO A 40 5.93 12.51 -7.86
CA PRO A 40 5.44 12.08 -9.16
C PRO A 40 4.88 10.65 -9.11
N ARG A 41 3.89 10.41 -9.91
CA ARG A 41 3.34 9.08 -10.15
C ARG A 41 3.65 8.72 -11.59
N GLU A 42 3.62 7.43 -11.87
CA GLU A 42 4.04 6.97 -13.17
C GLU A 42 3.15 5.84 -13.64
N VAL A 43 2.76 5.86 -14.89
CA VAL A 43 2.05 4.76 -15.54
C VAL A 43 2.90 4.30 -16.70
N ARG A 44 3.08 2.99 -16.83
CA ARG A 44 3.92 2.42 -17.87
C ARG A 44 3.14 1.45 -18.72
N LEU A 45 3.40 1.52 -20.00
CA LEU A 45 2.89 0.56 -20.96
C LEU A 45 4.10 -0.10 -21.61
N VAL A 46 4.16 -1.41 -21.55
CA VAL A 46 5.26 -2.16 -22.17
C VAL A 46 4.65 -3.10 -23.19
N ILE A 47 5.14 -3.00 -24.42
CA ILE A 47 4.74 -3.87 -25.50
C ILE A 47 5.95 -4.67 -25.93
N LYS A 48 5.85 -5.99 -25.85
CA LYS A 48 6.92 -6.87 -26.28
C LYS A 48 6.42 -7.66 -27.47
N VAL A 49 7.22 -7.68 -28.52
CA VAL A 49 6.87 -8.37 -29.74
C VAL A 49 7.92 -9.42 -30.03
N LYS A 50 7.49 -10.66 -30.13
CA LYS A 50 8.40 -11.76 -30.43
C LYS A 50 8.03 -12.33 -31.79
N PRO A 51 8.81 -12.01 -32.83
CA PRO A 51 8.52 -12.51 -34.16
C PRO A 51 8.96 -13.95 -34.35
N ASN A 52 8.38 -14.59 -35.33
CA ASN A 52 8.83 -15.93 -35.68
C ASN A 52 10.04 -15.85 -36.60
N GLU A 53 10.55 -17.01 -36.98
CA GLU A 53 11.76 -17.11 -37.77
C GLU A 53 11.57 -16.49 -39.16
N HIS A 54 10.39 -16.60 -39.73
CA HIS A 54 10.13 -16.10 -41.06
C HIS A 54 9.73 -14.63 -41.08
N ARG A 55 9.57 -14.02 -39.92
CA ARG A 55 9.28 -12.58 -39.78
C ARG A 55 7.92 -12.21 -40.36
N ASN A 56 6.99 -13.16 -40.42
CA ASN A 56 5.66 -12.86 -40.94
C ASN A 56 4.58 -12.99 -39.89
N MET A 57 4.95 -13.33 -38.65
CA MET A 57 4.01 -13.42 -37.56
C MET A 57 4.77 -13.15 -36.27
N ALA A 58 4.10 -12.57 -35.30
CA ALA A 58 4.73 -12.28 -34.04
C ALA A 58 3.71 -12.40 -32.90
N ASP A 59 4.19 -12.82 -31.77
CA ASP A 59 3.42 -12.76 -30.54
C ASP A 59 3.65 -11.42 -29.88
N VAL A 60 2.57 -10.84 -29.38
CA VAL A 60 2.62 -9.53 -28.75
C VAL A 60 2.18 -9.69 -27.31
N LEU A 61 3.03 -9.24 -26.39
CA LEU A 61 2.71 -9.22 -24.98
C LEU A 61 2.61 -7.78 -24.55
N VAL A 62 1.51 -7.43 -23.92
CA VAL A 62 1.28 -6.06 -23.46
C VAL A 62 1.08 -6.08 -21.96
N GLN A 63 1.80 -5.22 -21.27
CA GLN A 63 1.69 -5.09 -19.82
C GLN A 63 1.53 -3.64 -19.45
N THR A 64 0.64 -3.37 -18.51
CA THR A 64 0.55 -2.04 -17.93
C THR A 64 0.91 -2.15 -16.45
N SER A 65 1.50 -1.09 -15.93
CA SER A 65 1.83 -1.03 -14.52
C SER A 65 1.83 0.43 -14.09
N SER A 66 1.78 0.63 -12.79
CA SER A 66 1.83 1.98 -12.27
C SER A 66 2.74 2.01 -11.06
N LYS A 67 3.36 3.17 -10.86
CA LYS A 67 4.17 3.43 -9.68
C LYS A 67 3.49 4.57 -8.95
N LEU A 68 2.91 4.25 -7.82
CA LEU A 68 2.10 5.17 -7.07
C LEU A 68 2.83 5.55 -5.78
N VAL A 69 2.32 6.58 -5.12
CA VAL A 69 2.91 7.04 -3.87
C VAL A 69 2.20 6.33 -2.73
N PRO A 70 2.92 5.63 -1.87
CA PRO A 70 2.27 4.95 -0.75
C PRO A 70 1.77 5.96 0.27
N ALA A 71 0.81 5.53 1.07
CA ALA A 71 0.32 6.36 2.16
C ALA A 71 1.46 6.64 3.12
N ALA A 72 1.36 7.77 3.81
CA ALA A 72 2.37 8.13 4.79
C ALA A 72 2.52 7.02 5.83
N PRO A 73 3.74 6.72 6.24
CA PRO A 73 3.93 5.65 7.19
C PRO A 73 3.40 6.03 8.57
N LEU A 74 2.95 5.03 9.28
CA LEU A 74 2.57 5.18 10.67
C LEU A 74 3.73 4.72 11.52
N GLU A 75 4.00 5.46 12.57
CA GLU A 75 5.09 5.10 13.48
C GLU A 75 4.55 4.80 14.84
N THR A 76 5.09 3.79 15.45
CA THR A 76 4.78 3.48 16.83
C THR A 76 5.97 2.79 17.44
N SER A 77 5.96 2.65 18.76
CA SER A 77 7.00 1.94 19.48
C SER A 77 6.37 0.84 20.29
N ILE A 78 7.10 -0.23 20.44
CA ILE A 78 6.63 -1.35 21.27
C ILE A 78 7.68 -1.66 22.31
N LEU A 79 7.22 -2.14 23.45
CA LEU A 79 8.08 -2.71 24.47
C LEU A 79 8.08 -4.22 24.27
N ILE A 80 9.25 -4.80 24.31
CA ILE A 80 9.38 -6.24 24.09
C ILE A 80 9.97 -6.85 25.36
N ASP A 81 9.40 -7.95 25.79
CA ASP A 81 9.87 -8.64 26.95
C ASP A 81 9.68 -10.14 26.74
N ARG A 82 10.07 -10.91 27.72
CA ARG A 82 9.96 -12.36 27.60
C ARG A 82 9.09 -12.87 28.73
N ALA A 83 8.11 -13.67 28.37
CA ALA A 83 7.22 -14.26 29.35
C ALA A 83 7.91 -15.37 30.14
N HIS A 84 7.26 -15.86 31.18
CA HIS A 84 7.79 -16.99 31.95
C HIS A 84 8.12 -18.17 31.10
N THR A 85 7.31 -18.40 30.05
CA THR A 85 7.50 -19.55 29.18
C THR A 85 8.70 -19.39 28.26
N GLY A 86 9.31 -18.20 28.24
CA GLY A 86 10.41 -17.91 27.33
C GLY A 86 10.00 -17.28 26.05
N GLU A 87 8.70 -17.17 25.80
CA GLU A 87 8.21 -16.56 24.59
C GLU A 87 8.35 -15.05 24.64
N ALA A 88 8.65 -14.44 23.51
CA ALA A 88 8.68 -12.99 23.42
C ALA A 88 7.26 -12.44 23.44
N VAL A 89 7.06 -11.40 24.17
CA VAL A 89 5.78 -10.71 24.24
C VAL A 89 6.03 -9.23 24.00
N ALA A 90 5.02 -8.52 23.55
CA ALA A 90 5.18 -7.12 23.25
C ALA A 90 3.89 -6.36 23.54
N ALA A 91 4.05 -5.10 23.85
CA ALA A 91 2.93 -4.19 24.02
C ALA A 91 3.30 -2.87 23.39
N GLU A 92 2.31 -2.18 22.87
CA GLU A 92 2.56 -0.91 22.22
C GLU A 92 2.75 0.17 23.25
N LEU A 93 3.73 1.03 23.01
CA LEU A 93 4.01 2.14 23.88
C LEU A 93 3.31 3.37 23.33
N TRP A 94 2.32 3.86 24.02
CA TRP A 94 1.58 5.03 23.57
C TRP A 94 2.40 6.27 23.81
N ALA A 95 2.76 6.91 22.73
CA ALA A 95 3.50 8.14 22.84
C ALA A 95 2.57 9.32 22.96
N GLY A 96 1.42 9.19 22.48
CA GLY A 96 0.50 10.28 22.52
C GLY A 96 -0.13 10.38 23.84
N GLU A 97 -0.82 11.40 24.03
CA GLU A 97 -1.53 11.51 25.17
C GLU A 97 -2.53 10.52 25.17
N VAL A 98 -2.67 10.00 26.16
CA VAL A 98 -3.66 9.10 26.30
C VAL A 98 -4.81 9.88 26.62
N PRO A 99 -5.71 9.88 25.88
CA PRO A 99 -6.82 10.65 26.17
C PRO A 99 -7.32 10.24 27.49
N GLY A 100 -7.05 10.77 28.17
CA GLY A 100 -7.36 10.34 29.39
C GLY A 100 -6.27 9.63 30.00
N GLN A 101 -5.52 9.72 29.32
CA GLN A 101 -4.90 9.47 29.72
C GLN A 101 -4.00 9.51 29.95
N ASN A 102 -3.55 9.41 30.21
CA ASN A 102 -2.71 9.29 30.13
C ASN A 102 -2.11 8.57 30.50
N GLN A 103 -1.65 7.99 30.33
CA GLN A 103 -1.23 7.16 30.48
C GLN A 103 -0.71 6.28 30.73
N LEU A 104 -0.13 5.89 30.86
CA LEU A 104 0.35 4.93 31.01
C LEU A 104 0.51 4.27 31.54
N PRO A 105 0.82 4.14 31.64
CA PRO A 105 0.97 3.35 31.97
C PRO A 105 1.04 2.72 32.39
N GLY A 106 0.98 2.66 32.44
CA GLY A 106 0.78 2.16 32.88
C GLY A 106 0.52 2.06 32.99
N VAL A 107 0.24 2.49 32.48
CA VAL A 107 -0.33 2.57 32.64
C VAL A 107 -0.94 2.76 32.24
N GLU A 108 -1.72 2.89 31.63
CA GLU A 108 -2.56 2.97 31.52
C GLU A 108 -3.08 3.10 31.02
N VAL A 109 -3.53 3.34 30.87
CA VAL A 109 -4.26 3.47 30.66
C VAL A 109 -4.81 3.38 30.13
N SER A 110 -5.59 3.41 29.47
CA SER A 110 -6.37 3.29 29.16
C SER A 110 -6.97 3.42 28.88
N THR A 111 -7.70 3.48 28.58
CA THR A 111 -8.43 3.66 28.40
C THR A 111 -9.04 3.63 27.94
N GLY A 112 -9.44 3.38 27.50
CA GLY A 112 -10.02 3.26 27.01
C GLY A 112 -10.01 2.88 26.12
N LYS A 113 -9.80 2.55 25.50
CA LYS A 113 -9.58 2.20 24.88
C LYS A 113 -8.95 1.45 24.61
N ASN A 114 -8.71 0.97 24.34
CA ASN A 114 -8.03 0.25 24.20
C ASN A 114 -7.00 0.10 24.52
N VAL A 115 -6.98 0.18 24.73
CA VAL A 115 -5.83 -0.05 25.12
C VAL A 115 -5.63 -1.30 25.60
N THR A 116 -4.87 -1.96 25.09
CA THR A 116 -4.52 -3.09 25.62
C THR A 116 -3.46 -2.91 26.38
N LYS A 117 -3.34 -3.16 27.30
CA LYS A 117 -2.33 -2.91 28.04
C LYS A 117 -1.57 -4.00 28.31
N PHE A 118 -0.40 -3.83 28.42
CA PHE A 118 0.42 -4.83 28.92
C PHE A 118 -0.32 -5.44 29.96
N PRO A 119 -0.38 -6.65 29.92
CA PRO A 119 -1.08 -7.28 30.92
C PRO A 119 -0.63 -6.73 32.16
N GLY A 120 -1.05 -6.18 32.45
CA GLY A 120 -0.68 -5.51 33.43
C GLY A 120 -1.21 -4.33 33.38
N LYS A 121 -1.45 -4.03 33.06
CA LYS A 121 -2.11 -3.03 32.90
C LYS A 121 -2.87 -2.60 32.57
N GLU A 122 -3.22 -2.75 31.88
CA GLU A 122 -4.00 -2.18 31.80
C GLU A 122 -4.12 -1.63 31.83
N ALA A 123 -4.02 -1.64 31.72
CA ALA A 123 -4.33 -1.04 31.91
C ALA A 123 -4.36 -0.36 32.00
N VAL A 124 -4.47 -0.17 31.92
CA VAL A 124 -4.71 0.52 32.31
C VAL A 124 -5.03 1.13 32.48
N ASN A 125 -5.42 1.21 32.62
CA ASN A 125 -5.92 1.81 33.01
C ASN A 125 -6.02 2.10 33.37
N ALA A 126 -5.90 2.02 33.44
CA ALA A 126 -6.12 2.23 33.81
C ALA A 126 -6.07 2.42 34.04
#